data_997742277af57f38dfc54555effe6f9a
#
_entry.id   997742277af57f38dfc54555effe6f9a
#
_cell.length_a   1.000
_cell.length_b   1.000
_cell.length_c   1.000
_cell.angle_alpha   90.00
_cell.angle_beta   90.00
_cell.angle_gamma   90.00
#
_symmetry.space_group_name_H-M   'P 1'
#
loop_
_entity.id
_entity.type
_entity.pdbx_description
1 polymer ?
#
loop_
_entity_poly.entity_id
_entity_poly.type
_entity_poly.pdbx_seq_one_letter_code
_entity_poly.pdbx_strand_id
1 'polypeptide(L)'
;MTAKDIPRFKLEGFRSLHRSELPVTPFGYNQLDKARMIPGFELYSSEGLLRSTGPLKSAFYRMSLTITGTLDMQIGLEHYTHEPRTVSFTYPNQIFSKWNISPDAFGYYLLFEEDFLFDLVPSIKIPVEFPFYDPGGQPLFQLSETELENTIQHVLRINEELQENRSGRVRAIKMHLYLLLLEARRSYERQALHAVPDTDLVRRFRRLVAQHYMDKRQVAEYAALLAVTPNHLNRVIKQVTGNTASDMIREMLLVETKSLLKYTTYSVSEIAYRLDFSDPGTFSRFFKKATGETPLTYRNAASG
;
A
#
# COMPACT_ATOMS: atom_id res chain seq x y z
N MET A 1 -1.08 9.61 -27.45
CA MET A 1 -1.62 8.73 -26.39
C MET A 1 -0.44 8.31 -25.56
N THR A 2 -0.29 8.84 -24.37
CA THR A 2 0.81 8.52 -23.45
C THR A 2 0.61 7.11 -22.87
N ALA A 3 1.41 6.18 -23.33
CA ALA A 3 1.25 4.72 -23.17
C ALA A 3 1.61 4.16 -21.78
N LYS A 4 1.58 4.95 -20.72
CA LYS A 4 2.14 4.54 -19.40
C LYS A 4 1.12 4.44 -18.26
N ASP A 5 -0.18 4.48 -18.51
CA ASP A 5 -1.15 4.33 -17.42
C ASP A 5 -1.35 2.86 -17.07
N ILE A 6 -0.73 2.45 -15.97
CA ILE A 6 -0.96 1.17 -15.32
C ILE A 6 -2.32 1.23 -14.60
N PRO A 7 -3.16 0.18 -14.71
CA PRO A 7 -4.46 0.18 -14.07
C PRO A 7 -4.36 0.44 -12.57
N ARG A 8 -5.09 1.44 -12.10
CA ARG A 8 -5.25 1.75 -10.68
C ARG A 8 -6.65 1.40 -10.27
N PHE A 9 -6.79 0.67 -9.19
CA PHE A 9 -8.11 0.40 -8.65
C PHE A 9 -8.60 1.62 -7.87
N LYS A 10 -9.74 2.18 -8.30
CA LYS A 10 -10.49 3.18 -7.55
C LYS A 10 -11.30 2.50 -6.45
N LEU A 11 -11.78 3.26 -5.48
CA LEU A 11 -12.61 2.73 -4.39
C LEU A 11 -13.81 1.92 -4.91
N GLU A 12 -14.57 2.47 -5.86
CA GLU A 12 -15.78 1.85 -6.41
C GLU A 12 -15.58 0.43 -6.97
N GLY A 13 -14.40 0.13 -7.55
CA GLY A 13 -14.07 -1.18 -8.11
C GLY A 13 -13.26 -2.07 -7.17
N PHE A 14 -12.82 -1.56 -6.03
CA PHE A 14 -11.87 -2.26 -5.19
C PHE A 14 -12.52 -3.31 -4.30
N ARG A 15 -13.79 -3.12 -3.89
CA ARG A 15 -14.49 -4.03 -2.97
C ARG A 15 -14.46 -5.48 -3.43
N SER A 16 -14.79 -5.77 -4.69
CA SER A 16 -14.82 -7.12 -5.26
C SER A 16 -13.45 -7.82 -5.30
N LEU A 17 -12.36 -7.05 -5.24
CA LEU A 17 -11.00 -7.56 -5.29
C LEU A 17 -10.45 -8.02 -3.93
N HIS A 18 -11.11 -7.64 -2.85
CA HIS A 18 -10.56 -7.90 -1.52
C HIS A 18 -11.57 -8.43 -0.50
N ARG A 19 -12.86 -8.51 -0.86
CA ARG A 19 -13.92 -9.02 0.02
C ARG A 19 -14.70 -10.15 -0.61
N SER A 20 -15.11 -11.10 0.24
CA SER A 20 -16.07 -12.14 -0.09
C SER A 20 -17.51 -11.65 0.15
N GLU A 21 -18.48 -12.31 -0.47
CA GLU A 21 -19.93 -12.07 -0.25
C GLU A 21 -20.48 -12.81 0.98
N LEU A 22 -19.63 -13.28 1.87
CA LEU A 22 -20.06 -14.01 3.07
C LEU A 22 -20.84 -13.08 4.01
N PRO A 23 -21.80 -13.62 4.78
CA PRO A 23 -22.45 -12.87 5.86
C PRO A 23 -21.41 -12.35 6.85
N VAL A 24 -21.47 -11.07 7.15
CA VAL A 24 -20.56 -10.36 8.05
C VAL A 24 -21.35 -9.43 8.96
N THR A 25 -20.76 -9.08 10.09
CA THR A 25 -21.34 -8.11 11.02
C THR A 25 -21.57 -6.75 10.35
N PRO A 26 -22.70 -6.07 10.60
CA PRO A 26 -22.90 -4.70 10.15
C PRO A 26 -21.86 -3.76 10.76
N PHE A 27 -20.85 -3.41 9.98
CA PHE A 27 -19.79 -2.50 10.41
C PHE A 27 -19.27 -1.75 9.17
N GLY A 28 -19.18 -0.43 9.23
CA GLY A 28 -18.75 0.39 8.12
C GLY A 28 -19.52 0.02 6.84
N TYR A 29 -18.76 -0.37 5.82
CA TYR A 29 -19.30 -0.84 4.55
C TYR A 29 -19.24 -2.37 4.39
N ASN A 30 -19.15 -3.15 5.47
CA ASN A 30 -19.20 -4.61 5.39
C ASN A 30 -20.46 -5.10 4.68
N GLN A 31 -21.62 -4.56 5.11
CA GLN A 31 -22.91 -4.73 4.45
C GLN A 31 -23.24 -3.44 3.70
N LEU A 32 -22.99 -3.45 2.39
CA LEU A 32 -23.04 -2.24 1.58
C LEU A 32 -24.49 -1.81 1.29
N ASP A 33 -24.90 -0.69 1.87
CA ASP A 33 -26.00 0.11 1.36
C ASP A 33 -25.45 1.25 0.49
N LYS A 34 -25.61 1.11 -0.84
CA LYS A 34 -25.11 2.10 -1.80
C LYS A 34 -25.62 3.52 -1.55
N ALA A 35 -26.84 3.65 -1.00
CA ALA A 35 -27.44 4.94 -0.70
C ALA A 35 -26.71 5.68 0.46
N ARG A 36 -25.98 4.97 1.28
CA ARG A 36 -25.23 5.51 2.43
C ARG A 36 -23.76 5.74 2.15
N MET A 37 -23.26 5.32 0.99
CA MET A 37 -21.86 5.52 0.64
C MET A 37 -21.48 7.00 0.63
N ILE A 38 -20.29 7.27 1.13
CA ILE A 38 -19.67 8.60 1.08
C ILE A 38 -18.59 8.55 0.00
N PRO A 39 -18.65 9.41 -1.01
CA PRO A 39 -17.63 9.48 -2.02
C PRO A 39 -16.23 9.70 -1.41
N GLY A 40 -15.26 8.95 -1.88
CA GLY A 40 -13.86 9.12 -1.48
C GLY A 40 -13.48 8.53 -0.12
N PHE A 41 -14.37 7.77 0.55
CA PHE A 41 -14.10 7.16 1.85
C PHE A 41 -14.80 5.81 2.04
N GLU A 42 -14.07 4.84 2.60
CA GLU A 42 -14.63 3.54 3.01
C GLU A 42 -14.00 3.08 4.34
N LEU A 43 -14.82 2.44 5.19
CA LEU A 43 -14.41 1.79 6.44
C LEU A 43 -14.93 0.35 6.47
N TYR A 44 -14.09 -0.57 6.94
CA TYR A 44 -14.41 -1.99 7.05
C TYR A 44 -13.82 -2.62 8.31
N SER A 45 -14.44 -3.69 8.81
CA SER A 45 -13.73 -4.70 9.61
C SER A 45 -13.08 -5.73 8.70
N SER A 46 -12.17 -6.52 9.24
CA SER A 46 -11.51 -7.60 8.49
C SER A 46 -12.40 -8.81 8.23
N GLU A 47 -13.61 -8.87 8.79
CA GLU A 47 -14.61 -9.90 8.46
C GLU A 47 -14.91 -9.87 6.96
N GLY A 48 -14.92 -11.03 6.32
CA GLY A 48 -15.15 -11.16 4.88
C GLY A 48 -13.96 -10.73 3.99
N LEU A 49 -12.78 -10.47 4.57
CA LEU A 49 -11.58 -10.29 3.79
C LEU A 49 -11.18 -11.58 3.06
N LEU A 50 -10.77 -11.48 1.81
CA LEU A 50 -10.11 -12.58 1.11
C LEU A 50 -8.78 -12.92 1.78
N ARG A 51 -8.48 -14.22 1.93
CA ARG A 51 -7.26 -14.71 2.60
C ARG A 51 -5.95 -14.33 1.92
N SER A 52 -6.01 -13.95 0.65
CA SER A 52 -4.88 -13.43 -0.11
C SER A 52 -5.35 -12.35 -1.08
N THR A 53 -4.60 -11.27 -1.19
CA THR A 53 -4.88 -10.18 -2.13
C THR A 53 -3.57 -9.61 -2.65
N GLY A 54 -3.52 -9.26 -3.92
CA GLY A 54 -2.36 -8.63 -4.54
C GLY A 54 -1.47 -9.60 -5.33
N PRO A 55 -0.35 -9.11 -5.85
CA PRO A 55 0.07 -7.71 -5.79
C PRO A 55 -0.83 -6.78 -6.60
N LEU A 56 -1.23 -5.65 -6.04
CA LEU A 56 -2.09 -4.66 -6.72
C LEU A 56 -1.73 -3.22 -6.32
N LYS A 57 -2.19 -2.25 -7.12
CA LYS A 57 -2.12 -0.82 -6.84
C LYS A 57 -3.52 -0.24 -6.64
N SER A 58 -3.61 0.75 -5.76
CA SER A 58 -4.83 1.51 -5.53
C SER A 58 -4.63 2.99 -5.84
N ALA A 59 -5.72 3.71 -6.09
CA ALA A 59 -5.71 5.16 -6.30
C ALA A 59 -5.98 5.94 -5.01
N PHE A 60 -5.98 5.29 -3.85
CA PHE A 60 -6.37 5.83 -2.56
C PHE A 60 -5.36 5.48 -1.47
N TYR A 61 -5.42 6.22 -0.39
CA TYR A 61 -4.69 5.94 0.85
C TYR A 61 -5.40 4.84 1.64
N ARG A 62 -4.62 4.04 2.34
CA ARG A 62 -5.13 3.01 3.26
C ARG A 62 -4.45 3.13 4.61
N MET A 63 -5.24 2.93 5.66
CA MET A 63 -4.76 2.57 6.99
C MET A 63 -5.36 1.22 7.36
N SER A 64 -4.55 0.31 7.91
CA SER A 64 -5.02 -0.99 8.42
C SER A 64 -4.52 -1.19 9.83
N LEU A 65 -5.39 -1.66 10.71
CA LEU A 65 -5.12 -1.95 12.12
C LEU A 65 -5.40 -3.43 12.38
N THR A 66 -4.43 -4.14 12.93
CA THR A 66 -4.59 -5.52 13.41
C THR A 66 -4.75 -5.52 14.93
N ILE A 67 -5.87 -6.07 15.42
CA ILE A 67 -6.21 -6.15 16.84
C ILE A 67 -5.81 -7.52 17.39
N THR A 68 -6.17 -8.59 16.68
CA THR A 68 -5.82 -9.98 17.02
C THR A 68 -5.29 -10.72 15.81
N GLY A 69 -4.60 -11.83 16.05
CA GLY A 69 -4.03 -12.68 15.01
C GLY A 69 -2.87 -12.03 14.27
N THR A 70 -2.48 -12.65 13.16
CA THR A 70 -1.33 -12.24 12.35
C THR A 70 -1.66 -12.28 10.86
N LEU A 71 -0.94 -11.50 10.07
CA LEU A 71 -0.94 -11.60 8.62
C LEU A 71 0.41 -11.12 8.05
N ASP A 72 0.80 -11.69 6.91
CA ASP A 72 1.94 -11.19 6.16
C ASP A 72 1.48 -10.19 5.09
N MET A 73 2.29 -9.16 4.89
CA MET A 73 2.03 -8.10 3.93
C MET A 73 3.32 -7.69 3.22
N GLN A 74 3.23 -7.44 1.94
CA GLN A 74 4.25 -6.71 1.18
C GLN A 74 3.74 -5.30 0.92
N ILE A 75 4.53 -4.31 1.30
CA ILE A 75 4.30 -2.88 1.04
C ILE A 75 5.49 -2.34 0.25
N GLY A 76 5.27 -2.02 -1.02
CA GLY A 76 6.37 -1.69 -1.92
C GLY A 76 7.35 -2.86 -2.07
N LEU A 77 8.58 -2.66 -1.63
CA LEU A 77 9.66 -3.67 -1.70
C LEU A 77 9.82 -4.50 -0.43
N GLU A 78 9.15 -4.14 0.65
CA GLU A 78 9.42 -4.70 1.96
C GLU A 78 8.31 -5.64 2.40
N HIS A 79 8.72 -6.68 3.12
CA HIS A 79 7.84 -7.68 3.71
C HIS A 79 7.69 -7.38 5.20
N TYR A 80 6.45 -7.42 5.67
CA TYR A 80 6.08 -7.15 7.04
C TYR A 80 5.16 -8.23 7.55
N THR A 81 5.29 -8.58 8.81
CA THR A 81 4.29 -9.35 9.53
C THR A 81 3.51 -8.40 10.44
N HIS A 82 2.21 -8.36 10.26
CA HIS A 82 1.31 -7.71 11.19
C HIS A 82 1.09 -8.64 12.39
N GLU A 83 1.41 -8.15 13.56
CA GLU A 83 1.08 -8.73 14.84
C GLU A 83 -0.06 -7.93 15.49
N PRO A 84 -0.64 -8.39 16.60
CA PRO A 84 -1.59 -7.57 17.36
C PRO A 84 -1.04 -6.17 17.68
N ARG A 85 -1.89 -5.16 17.60
CA ARG A 85 -1.57 -3.73 17.78
C ARG A 85 -0.70 -3.11 16.68
N THR A 86 -0.57 -3.77 15.54
CA THR A 86 0.14 -3.21 14.39
C THR A 86 -0.78 -2.35 13.53
N VAL A 87 -0.30 -1.16 13.19
CA VAL A 87 -0.92 -0.28 12.19
C VAL A 87 -0.03 -0.19 10.96
N SER A 88 -0.63 -0.22 9.77
CA SER A 88 0.08 -0.04 8.50
C SER A 88 -0.63 0.94 7.56
N PHE A 89 0.16 1.53 6.69
CA PHE A 89 -0.24 2.60 5.78
C PHE A 89 0.23 2.32 4.37
N THR A 90 -0.64 2.53 3.38
CA THR A 90 -0.25 2.50 1.96
C THR A 90 -0.80 3.73 1.26
N TYR A 91 -0.03 4.26 0.31
CA TYR A 91 -0.35 5.46 -0.46
C TYR A 91 -0.76 5.12 -1.90
N PRO A 92 -1.39 6.05 -2.64
CA PRO A 92 -1.78 5.85 -4.03
C PRO A 92 -0.59 5.40 -4.91
N ASN A 93 -0.82 4.39 -5.73
CA ASN A 93 0.16 3.74 -6.63
C ASN A 93 1.21 2.87 -5.95
N GLN A 94 1.20 2.75 -4.64
CA GLN A 94 2.05 1.80 -3.96
C GLN A 94 1.52 0.38 -4.19
N ILE A 95 2.42 -0.52 -4.57
CA ILE A 95 2.08 -1.94 -4.70
C ILE A 95 1.98 -2.54 -3.31
N PHE A 96 0.94 -3.30 -3.07
CA PHE A 96 0.81 -4.08 -1.85
C PHE A 96 0.23 -5.47 -2.12
N SER A 97 0.56 -6.40 -1.25
CA SER A 97 0.00 -7.74 -1.18
C SER A 97 -0.23 -8.13 0.28
N LYS A 98 -1.15 -9.05 0.52
CA LYS A 98 -1.32 -9.70 1.84
C LYS A 98 -1.60 -11.17 1.66
N TRP A 99 -1.14 -11.98 2.59
CA TRP A 99 -1.31 -13.44 2.62
C TRP A 99 -1.10 -13.98 4.05
N ASN A 100 -1.16 -15.29 4.25
CA ASN A 100 -0.96 -15.96 5.54
C ASN A 100 -1.77 -15.35 6.69
N ILE A 101 -3.04 -15.02 6.40
CA ILE A 101 -3.94 -14.44 7.41
C ILE A 101 -4.34 -15.56 8.38
N SER A 102 -4.00 -15.42 9.66
CA SER A 102 -4.35 -16.40 10.70
C SER A 102 -5.88 -16.47 10.88
N PRO A 103 -6.43 -17.63 11.32
CA PRO A 103 -7.87 -17.79 11.48
C PRO A 103 -8.52 -16.81 12.45
N ASP A 104 -7.79 -16.36 13.45
CA ASP A 104 -8.20 -15.43 14.51
C ASP A 104 -7.86 -13.96 14.17
N ALA A 105 -7.35 -13.70 12.97
CA ALA A 105 -6.99 -12.35 12.57
C ALA A 105 -8.22 -11.45 12.49
N PHE A 106 -8.22 -10.40 13.30
CA PHE A 106 -9.26 -9.40 13.33
C PHE A 106 -8.67 -7.99 13.43
N GLY A 107 -9.35 -7.05 12.78
CA GLY A 107 -8.97 -5.65 12.81
C GLY A 107 -9.86 -4.78 11.93
N TYR A 108 -9.43 -3.57 11.71
CA TYR A 108 -10.13 -2.57 10.91
C TYR A 108 -9.23 -2.02 9.81
N TYR A 109 -9.84 -1.59 8.71
CA TYR A 109 -9.13 -0.81 7.70
C TYR A 109 -10.04 0.23 7.08
N LEU A 110 -9.44 1.35 6.78
CA LEU A 110 -10.10 2.47 6.11
C LEU A 110 -9.31 2.86 4.85
N LEU A 111 -10.06 3.32 3.88
CA LEU A 111 -9.61 3.71 2.56
C LEU A 111 -10.13 5.12 2.30
N PHE A 112 -9.28 6.03 1.79
CA PHE A 112 -9.73 7.37 1.45
C PHE A 112 -8.95 7.95 0.26
N GLU A 113 -9.64 8.74 -0.54
CA GLU A 113 -9.06 9.44 -1.68
C GLU A 113 -8.33 10.71 -1.21
N GLU A 114 -7.40 11.20 -2.01
CA GLU A 114 -6.52 12.30 -1.63
C GLU A 114 -7.29 13.59 -1.27
N ASP A 115 -8.36 13.87 -1.99
CA ASP A 115 -9.17 15.07 -1.81
C ASP A 115 -10.22 14.97 -0.69
N PHE A 116 -10.39 13.79 -0.09
CA PHE A 116 -11.38 13.58 0.96
C PHE A 116 -11.23 14.53 2.16
N LEU A 117 -10.02 14.97 2.46
CA LEU A 117 -9.71 15.88 3.57
C LEU A 117 -9.57 17.36 3.16
N PHE A 118 -9.66 17.71 1.87
CA PHE A 118 -9.33 19.06 1.40
C PHE A 118 -10.24 20.17 1.94
N ASP A 119 -11.50 19.89 2.17
CA ASP A 119 -12.45 20.86 2.75
C ASP A 119 -12.28 21.04 4.27
N LEU A 120 -11.63 20.09 4.95
CA LEU A 120 -11.23 20.22 6.36
C LEU A 120 -9.89 20.92 6.50
N VAL A 121 -8.90 20.53 5.70
CA VAL A 121 -7.56 21.10 5.69
C VAL A 121 -7.19 21.45 4.25
N PRO A 122 -7.46 22.68 3.82
CA PRO A 122 -7.18 23.12 2.45
C PRO A 122 -5.71 22.92 2.08
N SER A 123 -5.47 22.38 0.90
CA SER A 123 -4.12 22.15 0.35
C SER A 123 -3.24 21.20 1.19
N ILE A 124 -3.85 20.31 2.00
CA ILE A 124 -3.09 19.27 2.71
C ILE A 124 -2.27 18.44 1.71
N LYS A 125 -1.00 18.25 2.04
CA LYS A 125 -0.12 17.30 1.34
C LYS A 125 0.07 16.10 2.26
N ILE A 126 -0.76 15.07 2.08
CA ILE A 126 -0.85 13.92 2.97
C ILE A 126 0.52 13.30 3.28
N PRO A 127 1.45 13.05 2.33
CA PRO A 127 2.76 12.49 2.64
C PRO A 127 3.69 13.45 3.41
N VAL A 128 3.42 14.76 3.36
CA VAL A 128 4.17 15.77 4.12
C VAL A 128 3.65 15.85 5.56
N GLU A 129 2.34 15.87 5.71
CA GLU A 129 1.67 15.92 7.01
C GLU A 129 1.81 14.61 7.77
N PHE A 130 1.74 13.47 7.05
CA PHE A 130 1.77 12.12 7.61
C PHE A 130 2.90 11.29 6.98
N PRO A 131 4.13 11.33 7.56
CA PRO A 131 5.34 10.77 6.96
C PRO A 131 5.31 9.27 6.70
N PHE A 132 4.43 8.51 7.34
CA PHE A 132 4.22 7.08 7.07
C PHE A 132 3.56 6.81 5.70
N TYR A 133 3.01 7.82 5.04
CA TYR A 133 2.57 7.77 3.65
C TYR A 133 3.63 8.22 2.64
N ASP A 134 4.80 8.66 3.09
CA ASP A 134 5.92 8.97 2.19
C ASP A 134 6.59 7.67 1.73
N PRO A 135 6.97 7.54 0.44
CA PRO A 135 7.68 6.36 -0.06
C PRO A 135 8.99 6.02 0.66
N GLY A 136 9.61 7.01 1.32
CA GLY A 136 10.79 6.82 2.14
C GLY A 136 10.48 6.64 3.64
N GLY A 137 9.22 6.72 4.04
CA GLY A 137 8.79 6.54 5.43
C GLY A 137 8.70 5.07 5.83
N GLN A 138 8.51 4.84 7.12
CA GLN A 138 8.21 3.51 7.66
C GLN A 138 6.69 3.31 7.64
N PRO A 139 6.16 2.41 6.80
CA PRO A 139 4.72 2.30 6.59
C PRO A 139 4.02 1.43 7.64
N LEU A 140 4.73 0.88 8.62
CA LEU A 140 4.21 -0.04 9.61
C LEU A 140 4.89 0.17 10.95
N PHE A 141 4.09 0.20 12.03
CA PHE A 141 4.58 0.26 13.41
C PHE A 141 3.55 -0.28 14.40
N GLN A 142 4.01 -0.59 15.62
CA GLN A 142 3.14 -1.07 16.71
C GLN A 142 2.63 0.10 17.56
N LEU A 143 1.40 -0.03 18.04
CA LEU A 143 0.77 0.87 19.00
C LEU A 143 0.93 0.33 20.43
N SER A 144 1.05 1.22 21.40
CA SER A 144 0.83 0.87 22.81
C SER A 144 -0.64 0.49 23.04
N GLU A 145 -0.98 -0.07 24.19
CA GLU A 145 -2.36 -0.39 24.54
C GLU A 145 -3.27 0.85 24.49
N THR A 146 -2.84 1.93 25.13
CA THR A 146 -3.60 3.19 25.15
C THR A 146 -3.80 3.77 23.76
N GLU A 147 -2.78 3.70 22.89
CA GLU A 147 -2.89 4.18 21.50
C GLU A 147 -3.81 3.29 20.66
N LEU A 148 -3.80 1.98 20.91
CA LEU A 148 -4.74 1.06 20.27
C LEU A 148 -6.17 1.40 20.68
N GLU A 149 -6.43 1.60 21.98
CA GLU A 149 -7.75 1.96 22.51
C GLU A 149 -8.26 3.27 21.87
N ASN A 150 -7.45 4.32 21.85
CA ASN A 150 -7.79 5.60 21.23
C ASN A 150 -8.08 5.43 19.73
N THR A 151 -7.24 4.67 19.01
CA THR A 151 -7.43 4.38 17.59
C THR A 151 -8.76 3.66 17.36
N ILE A 152 -9.08 2.64 18.15
CA ILE A 152 -10.36 1.92 18.08
C ILE A 152 -11.53 2.86 18.35
N GLN A 153 -11.45 3.76 19.33
CA GLN A 153 -12.51 4.73 19.60
C GLN A 153 -12.82 5.61 18.41
N HIS A 154 -11.79 6.14 17.72
CA HIS A 154 -12.02 6.91 16.49
C HIS A 154 -12.67 6.08 15.39
N VAL A 155 -12.24 4.84 15.20
CA VAL A 155 -12.83 3.91 14.22
C VAL A 155 -14.31 3.64 14.54
N LEU A 156 -14.65 3.40 15.80
CA LEU A 156 -16.02 3.17 16.25
C LEU A 156 -16.90 4.42 16.05
N ARG A 157 -16.39 5.62 16.34
CA ARG A 157 -17.10 6.88 16.07
C ARG A 157 -17.40 7.08 14.59
N ILE A 158 -16.42 6.78 13.72
CA ILE A 158 -16.65 6.80 12.26
C ILE A 158 -17.74 5.80 11.88
N ASN A 159 -17.72 4.59 12.46
CA ASN A 159 -18.76 3.60 12.20
C ASN A 159 -20.16 4.09 12.64
N GLU A 160 -20.30 4.68 13.83
CA GLU A 160 -21.55 5.26 14.30
C GLU A 160 -22.11 6.30 13.31
N GLU A 161 -21.27 7.23 12.84
CA GLU A 161 -21.69 8.25 11.86
C GLU A 161 -22.12 7.62 10.51
N LEU A 162 -21.47 6.52 10.10
CA LEU A 162 -21.86 5.79 8.89
C LEU A 162 -23.21 5.09 9.05
N GLN A 163 -23.49 4.49 10.22
CA GLN A 163 -24.71 3.72 10.46
C GLN A 163 -25.93 4.61 10.72
N GLU A 164 -25.76 5.70 11.44
CA GLU A 164 -26.88 6.52 11.92
C GLU A 164 -27.33 7.63 10.95
N ASN A 165 -26.56 7.89 9.90
CA ASN A 165 -26.90 8.91 8.87
C ASN A 165 -27.25 10.29 9.43
N ARG A 166 -26.55 10.74 10.48
CA ARG A 166 -26.79 12.03 11.16
C ARG A 166 -26.46 13.22 10.26
N SER A 167 -27.08 14.36 10.55
CA SER A 167 -26.70 15.65 9.93
C SER A 167 -25.23 15.96 10.23
N GLY A 168 -24.46 16.36 9.20
CA GLY A 168 -23.03 16.66 9.35
C GLY A 168 -22.11 15.44 9.42
N ARG A 169 -22.63 14.20 9.24
CA ARG A 169 -21.87 12.95 9.35
C ARG A 169 -20.56 12.95 8.55
N VAL A 170 -20.57 13.46 7.32
CA VAL A 170 -19.38 13.48 6.46
C VAL A 170 -18.28 14.32 7.10
N ARG A 171 -18.65 15.47 7.67
CA ARG A 171 -17.68 16.34 8.35
C ARG A 171 -17.15 15.70 9.64
N ALA A 172 -18.00 15.03 10.42
CA ALA A 172 -17.62 14.30 11.62
C ALA A 172 -16.64 13.17 11.28
N ILE A 173 -16.92 12.38 10.24
CA ILE A 173 -16.03 11.32 9.74
C ILE A 173 -14.66 11.88 9.33
N LYS A 174 -14.62 12.98 8.58
CA LYS A 174 -13.37 13.66 8.21
C LYS A 174 -12.57 14.11 9.42
N MET A 175 -13.23 14.65 10.45
CA MET A 175 -12.57 15.08 11.68
C MET A 175 -12.01 13.89 12.46
N HIS A 176 -12.76 12.80 12.61
CA HIS A 176 -12.26 11.58 13.25
C HIS A 176 -11.14 10.92 12.48
N LEU A 177 -11.21 10.86 11.14
CA LEU A 177 -10.11 10.37 10.30
C LEU A 177 -8.85 11.21 10.50
N TYR A 178 -8.97 12.54 10.48
CA TYR A 178 -7.83 13.43 10.66
C TYR A 178 -7.20 13.28 12.05
N LEU A 179 -8.00 13.20 13.12
CA LEU A 179 -7.51 12.95 14.49
C LEU A 179 -6.80 11.61 14.60
N LEU A 180 -7.36 10.56 13.99
CA LEU A 180 -6.75 9.23 13.94
C LEU A 180 -5.38 9.25 13.26
N LEU A 181 -5.25 9.98 12.14
CA LEU A 181 -3.97 10.14 11.45
C LEU A 181 -2.96 10.98 12.26
N LEU A 182 -3.43 11.99 13.00
CA LEU A 182 -2.57 12.77 13.91
C LEU A 182 -2.05 11.92 15.08
N GLU A 183 -2.89 11.08 15.67
CA GLU A 183 -2.44 10.16 16.71
C GLU A 183 -1.43 9.14 16.19
N ALA A 184 -1.69 8.57 15.02
CA ALA A 184 -0.73 7.70 14.34
C ALA A 184 0.61 8.43 14.07
N ARG A 185 0.59 9.71 13.70
CA ARG A 185 1.80 10.52 13.53
C ARG A 185 2.58 10.68 14.83
N ARG A 186 1.92 10.92 15.95
CA ARG A 186 2.57 11.02 17.27
C ARG A 186 3.27 9.71 17.64
N SER A 187 2.61 8.58 17.39
CA SER A 187 3.17 7.25 17.60
C SER A 187 4.37 6.99 16.70
N TYR A 188 4.27 7.35 15.42
CA TYR A 188 5.35 7.28 14.45
C TYR A 188 6.58 8.10 14.88
N GLU A 189 6.39 9.36 15.23
CA GLU A 189 7.46 10.28 15.66
C GLU A 189 8.18 9.77 16.92
N ARG A 190 7.43 9.24 17.90
CA ARG A 190 8.01 8.65 19.11
C ARG A 190 8.87 7.43 18.78
N GLN A 191 8.45 6.55 17.88
CA GLN A 191 9.24 5.38 17.49
C GLN A 191 10.45 5.75 16.63
N ALA A 192 10.33 6.76 15.77
CA ALA A 192 11.43 7.27 14.98
C ALA A 192 12.59 7.83 15.84
N LEU A 193 12.32 8.32 17.05
CA LEU A 193 13.35 8.75 18.01
C LEU A 193 14.22 7.59 18.53
N HIS A 194 13.72 6.35 18.47
CA HIS A 194 14.39 5.15 18.95
C HIS A 194 14.87 4.22 17.83
N ALA A 195 14.49 4.51 16.59
CA ALA A 195 14.91 3.71 15.44
C ALA A 195 16.38 4.02 15.08
N VAL A 196 17.11 2.97 14.72
CA VAL A 196 18.40 3.15 14.04
C VAL A 196 18.13 3.95 12.77
N PRO A 197 18.79 5.10 12.57
CA PRO A 197 18.48 5.96 11.44
C PRO A 197 18.65 5.18 10.14
N ASP A 198 17.56 4.93 9.44
CA ASP A 198 17.63 4.67 8.02
C ASP A 198 18.33 5.90 7.43
N THR A 199 19.48 5.69 6.79
CA THR A 199 20.25 6.85 6.33
C THR A 199 19.35 7.63 5.38
N ASP A 200 19.44 8.97 5.43
CA ASP A 200 18.69 9.85 4.51
C ASP A 200 18.85 9.40 3.04
N LEU A 201 20.02 8.85 2.70
CA LEU A 201 20.31 8.31 1.39
C LEU A 201 19.40 7.12 1.03
N VAL A 202 19.13 6.19 1.97
CA VAL A 202 18.26 5.02 1.72
C VAL A 202 16.81 5.48 1.51
N ARG A 203 16.33 6.41 2.32
CA ARG A 203 14.97 6.98 2.16
C ARG A 203 14.79 7.69 0.83
N ARG A 204 15.76 8.51 0.43
CA ARG A 204 15.76 9.20 -0.86
C ARG A 204 15.83 8.20 -2.03
N PHE A 205 16.64 7.16 -1.92
CA PHE A 205 16.72 6.10 -2.92
C PHE A 205 15.37 5.36 -3.07
N ARG A 206 14.74 4.92 -1.97
CA ARG A 206 13.42 4.28 -1.99
C ARG A 206 12.37 5.16 -2.69
N ARG A 207 12.34 6.45 -2.38
CA ARG A 207 11.45 7.42 -3.03
C ARG A 207 11.70 7.50 -4.54
N LEU A 208 12.94 7.57 -4.96
CA LEU A 208 13.30 7.60 -6.38
C LEU A 208 12.95 6.28 -7.09
N VAL A 209 13.19 5.13 -6.45
CA VAL A 209 12.79 3.83 -7.01
C VAL A 209 11.27 3.79 -7.21
N ALA A 210 10.48 4.15 -6.19
CA ALA A 210 9.03 4.18 -6.31
C ALA A 210 8.52 5.09 -7.46
N GLN A 211 9.24 6.16 -7.76
CA GLN A 211 8.90 7.09 -8.84
C GLN A 211 9.38 6.67 -10.23
N HIS A 212 10.52 5.97 -10.33
CA HIS A 212 11.25 5.82 -11.59
C HIS A 212 11.57 4.38 -12.01
N TYR A 213 11.19 3.35 -11.24
CA TYR A 213 11.58 1.95 -11.54
C TYR A 213 11.12 1.44 -12.92
N MET A 214 10.15 2.11 -13.55
CA MET A 214 9.64 1.73 -14.86
C MET A 214 10.57 2.18 -16.00
N ASP A 215 11.16 3.35 -15.86
CA ASP A 215 11.99 4.02 -16.87
C ASP A 215 13.49 4.03 -16.54
N LYS A 216 13.86 3.90 -15.27
CA LYS A 216 15.26 3.85 -14.80
C LYS A 216 15.57 2.48 -14.18
N ARG A 217 16.59 1.81 -14.71
CA ARG A 217 16.93 0.44 -14.31
C ARG A 217 18.36 0.26 -13.83
N GLN A 218 19.19 1.26 -14.09
CA GLN A 218 20.59 1.19 -13.73
C GLN A 218 20.86 1.93 -12.43
N VAL A 219 21.61 1.32 -11.52
CA VAL A 219 22.01 1.94 -10.23
C VAL A 219 22.69 3.29 -10.47
N ALA A 220 23.43 3.43 -11.58
CA ALA A 220 24.10 4.68 -11.94
C ALA A 220 23.14 5.86 -12.17
N GLU A 221 21.94 5.61 -12.70
CA GLU A 221 20.93 6.64 -12.93
C GLU A 221 20.40 7.21 -11.60
N TYR A 222 20.15 6.35 -10.63
CA TYR A 222 19.74 6.74 -9.28
C TYR A 222 20.86 7.43 -8.50
N ALA A 223 22.11 6.91 -8.65
CA ALA A 223 23.28 7.51 -8.02
C ALA A 223 23.51 8.94 -8.52
N ALA A 224 23.32 9.19 -9.82
CA ALA A 224 23.38 10.54 -10.41
C ALA A 224 22.32 11.46 -9.81
N LEU A 225 21.05 11.01 -9.69
CA LEU A 225 19.95 11.78 -9.07
C LEU A 225 20.21 12.10 -7.58
N LEU A 226 20.95 11.21 -6.89
CA LEU A 226 21.29 11.36 -5.48
C LEU A 226 22.62 12.10 -5.25
N ALA A 227 23.32 12.47 -6.32
CA ALA A 227 24.65 13.12 -6.29
C ALA A 227 25.70 12.27 -5.52
N VAL A 228 25.70 10.95 -5.73
CA VAL A 228 26.64 10.00 -5.12
C VAL A 228 27.20 9.05 -6.19
N THR A 229 28.28 8.32 -5.85
CA THR A 229 28.79 7.27 -6.74
C THR A 229 27.93 6.00 -6.66
N PRO A 230 27.79 5.21 -7.75
CA PRO A 230 27.06 3.94 -7.74
C PRO A 230 27.57 2.95 -6.67
N ASN A 231 28.88 2.90 -6.47
CA ASN A 231 29.50 2.03 -5.46
C ASN A 231 29.13 2.46 -4.04
N HIS A 232 29.14 3.76 -3.77
CA HIS A 232 28.72 4.28 -2.46
C HIS A 232 27.25 4.00 -2.19
N LEU A 233 26.36 4.28 -3.17
CA LEU A 233 24.94 3.99 -3.08
C LEU A 233 24.70 2.51 -2.77
N ASN A 234 25.29 1.62 -3.56
CA ASN A 234 25.11 0.18 -3.40
C ASN A 234 25.60 -0.33 -2.02
N ARG A 235 26.74 0.19 -1.55
CA ARG A 235 27.29 -0.15 -0.24
C ARG A 235 26.34 0.25 0.90
N VAL A 236 25.84 1.50 0.88
CA VAL A 236 24.95 2.00 1.92
C VAL A 236 23.62 1.25 1.93
N ILE A 237 23.00 1.07 0.75
CA ILE A 237 21.75 0.31 0.61
C ILE A 237 21.93 -1.11 1.17
N LYS A 238 22.99 -1.81 0.78
CA LYS A 238 23.24 -3.19 1.24
C LYS A 238 23.49 -3.26 2.76
N GLN A 239 24.17 -2.29 3.34
CA GLN A 239 24.42 -2.24 4.78
C GLN A 239 23.11 -2.08 5.59
N VAL A 240 22.19 -1.28 5.10
CA VAL A 240 20.94 -0.95 5.81
C VAL A 240 19.84 -1.98 5.54
N THR A 241 19.69 -2.43 4.27
CA THR A 241 18.56 -3.26 3.84
C THR A 241 18.90 -4.73 3.66
N GLY A 242 20.18 -5.10 3.62
CA GLY A 242 20.63 -6.44 3.25
C GLY A 242 20.62 -6.72 1.73
N ASN A 243 19.91 -5.92 0.94
CA ASN A 243 19.74 -6.07 -0.50
C ASN A 243 20.61 -5.07 -1.27
N THR A 244 20.98 -5.42 -2.51
CA THR A 244 21.66 -4.45 -3.38
C THR A 244 20.65 -3.46 -3.98
N ALA A 245 21.09 -2.26 -4.36
CA ALA A 245 20.23 -1.28 -5.05
C ALA A 245 19.66 -1.87 -6.36
N SER A 246 20.45 -2.68 -7.08
CA SER A 246 19.98 -3.36 -8.29
C SER A 246 18.88 -4.38 -8.03
N ASP A 247 18.96 -5.11 -6.91
CA ASP A 247 17.93 -6.08 -6.53
C ASP A 247 16.62 -5.37 -6.18
N MET A 248 16.68 -4.25 -5.46
CA MET A 248 15.51 -3.45 -5.12
C MET A 248 14.80 -2.89 -6.36
N ILE A 249 15.55 -2.35 -7.34
CA ILE A 249 14.97 -1.87 -8.60
C ILE A 249 14.31 -3.02 -9.35
N ARG A 250 14.97 -4.16 -9.44
CA ARG A 250 14.49 -5.37 -10.13
C ARG A 250 13.23 -5.93 -9.46
N GLU A 251 13.23 -6.01 -8.14
CA GLU A 251 12.07 -6.51 -7.37
C GLU A 251 10.84 -5.63 -7.60
N MET A 252 10.98 -4.29 -7.59
CA MET A 252 9.87 -3.38 -7.86
C MET A 252 9.25 -3.63 -9.25
N LEU A 253 10.11 -3.83 -10.26
CA LEU A 253 9.66 -4.15 -11.61
C LEU A 253 8.97 -5.52 -11.69
N LEU A 254 9.46 -6.50 -10.91
CA LEU A 254 8.87 -7.84 -10.84
C LEU A 254 7.49 -7.82 -10.19
N VAL A 255 7.33 -7.12 -9.08
CA VAL A 255 6.05 -6.99 -8.38
C VAL A 255 5.02 -6.27 -9.25
N GLU A 256 5.45 -5.23 -9.98
CA GLU A 256 4.62 -4.56 -10.99
C GLU A 256 4.19 -5.52 -12.11
N THR A 257 5.13 -6.30 -12.62
CA THR A 257 4.86 -7.32 -13.64
C THR A 257 3.79 -8.31 -13.18
N LYS A 258 3.92 -8.83 -11.96
CA LYS A 258 2.95 -9.74 -11.35
C LYS A 258 1.55 -9.12 -11.25
N SER A 259 1.49 -7.84 -10.85
CA SER A 259 0.23 -7.08 -10.78
C SER A 259 -0.45 -6.96 -12.16
N LEU A 260 0.31 -6.56 -13.18
CA LEU A 260 -0.22 -6.46 -14.54
C LEU A 260 -0.68 -7.80 -15.11
N LEU A 261 0.08 -8.87 -14.89
CA LEU A 261 -0.29 -10.22 -15.32
C LEU A 261 -1.59 -10.70 -14.68
N LYS A 262 -1.80 -10.39 -13.41
CA LYS A 262 -2.94 -10.89 -12.62
C LYS A 262 -4.22 -10.08 -12.84
N TYR A 263 -4.11 -8.76 -12.97
CA TYR A 263 -5.28 -7.88 -12.90
C TYR A 263 -5.60 -7.15 -14.20
N THR A 264 -4.92 -7.48 -15.31
CA THR A 264 -5.21 -6.88 -16.61
C THR A 264 -5.37 -7.93 -17.70
N THR A 265 -6.05 -7.54 -18.75
CA THR A 265 -6.21 -8.33 -19.99
C THR A 265 -5.09 -8.09 -21.00
N TYR A 266 -4.10 -7.26 -20.68
CA TYR A 266 -2.98 -6.99 -21.58
C TYR A 266 -2.23 -8.26 -21.95
N SER A 267 -1.90 -8.42 -23.22
CA SER A 267 -1.02 -9.50 -23.66
C SER A 267 0.37 -9.40 -23.02
N VAL A 268 1.11 -10.50 -23.00
CA VAL A 268 2.49 -10.53 -22.51
C VAL A 268 3.37 -9.52 -23.25
N SER A 269 3.13 -9.33 -24.56
CA SER A 269 3.85 -8.34 -25.38
C SER A 269 3.50 -6.90 -24.99
N GLU A 270 2.23 -6.60 -24.77
CA GLU A 270 1.82 -5.26 -24.32
C GLU A 270 2.40 -4.94 -22.95
N ILE A 271 2.44 -5.90 -22.02
CA ILE A 271 3.07 -5.71 -20.70
C ILE A 271 4.57 -5.44 -20.86
N ALA A 272 5.26 -6.20 -21.74
CA ALA A 272 6.69 -5.99 -21.99
C ALA A 272 6.98 -4.55 -22.43
N TYR A 273 6.24 -4.04 -23.43
CA TYR A 273 6.44 -2.67 -23.92
C TYR A 273 6.01 -1.59 -22.93
N ARG A 274 4.93 -1.83 -22.14
CA ARG A 274 4.51 -0.90 -21.08
C ARG A 274 5.56 -0.76 -19.98
N LEU A 275 6.25 -1.85 -19.68
CA LEU A 275 7.34 -1.88 -18.73
C LEU A 275 8.69 -1.51 -19.37
N ASP A 276 8.71 -0.94 -20.57
CA ASP A 276 9.91 -0.46 -21.25
C ASP A 276 10.96 -1.55 -21.52
N PHE A 277 10.52 -2.77 -21.83
CA PHE A 277 11.41 -3.80 -22.36
C PHE A 277 11.57 -3.65 -23.88
N SER A 278 12.79 -3.92 -24.37
CA SER A 278 13.11 -3.86 -25.81
C SER A 278 12.26 -4.82 -26.65
N ASP A 279 11.95 -5.98 -26.08
CA ASP A 279 11.17 -7.04 -26.73
C ASP A 279 10.52 -7.98 -25.72
N PRO A 280 9.43 -8.70 -26.11
CA PRO A 280 8.75 -9.66 -25.23
C PRO A 280 9.61 -10.87 -24.81
N GLY A 281 10.61 -11.24 -25.60
CA GLY A 281 11.52 -12.35 -25.26
C GLY A 281 12.45 -11.97 -24.11
N THR A 282 12.98 -10.77 -24.12
CA THR A 282 13.79 -10.22 -23.00
C THR A 282 12.96 -10.10 -21.73
N PHE A 283 11.71 -9.60 -21.83
CA PHE A 283 10.77 -9.57 -20.72
C PHE A 283 10.49 -10.98 -20.15
N SER A 284 10.19 -11.95 -21.01
CA SER A 284 9.88 -13.32 -20.57
C SER A 284 11.08 -13.99 -19.89
N ARG A 285 12.30 -13.76 -20.38
CA ARG A 285 13.54 -14.25 -19.73
C ARG A 285 13.75 -13.59 -18.35
N PHE A 286 13.52 -12.28 -18.24
CA PHE A 286 13.58 -11.55 -16.98
C PHE A 286 12.61 -12.18 -15.96
N PHE A 287 11.35 -12.33 -16.33
CA PHE A 287 10.31 -12.84 -15.44
C PHE A 287 10.61 -14.30 -15.02
N LYS A 288 10.93 -15.18 -15.99
CA LYS A 288 11.25 -16.59 -15.71
C LYS A 288 12.48 -16.73 -14.82
N LYS A 289 13.53 -15.90 -15.02
CA LYS A 289 14.72 -15.91 -14.15
C LYS A 289 14.38 -15.53 -12.71
N ALA A 290 13.42 -14.60 -12.50
CA ALA A 290 13.07 -14.11 -11.19
C ALA A 290 12.05 -15.01 -10.46
N THR A 291 11.13 -15.70 -11.19
CA THR A 291 10.01 -16.46 -10.61
C THR A 291 10.12 -17.97 -10.80
N GLY A 292 10.96 -18.44 -11.70
CA GLY A 292 11.03 -19.84 -12.11
C GLY A 292 10.04 -20.25 -13.21
N GLU A 293 9.03 -19.45 -13.50
CA GLU A 293 7.96 -19.75 -14.46
C GLU A 293 7.79 -18.65 -15.52
N THR A 294 7.04 -18.97 -16.59
CA THR A 294 6.81 -17.99 -17.65
C THR A 294 5.69 -17.01 -17.26
N PRO A 295 5.65 -15.79 -17.86
CA PRO A 295 4.55 -14.84 -17.62
C PRO A 295 3.17 -15.43 -17.89
N LEU A 296 3.03 -16.26 -18.93
CA LEU A 296 1.76 -16.89 -19.28
C LEU A 296 1.34 -17.95 -18.28
N THR A 297 2.29 -18.79 -17.81
CA THR A 297 2.03 -19.79 -16.75
C THR A 297 1.55 -19.10 -15.47
N TYR A 298 2.25 -18.04 -15.05
CA TYR A 298 1.85 -17.24 -13.88
C TYR A 298 0.43 -16.67 -14.01
N ARG A 299 0.09 -16.10 -15.17
CA ARG A 299 -1.24 -15.55 -15.42
C ARG A 299 -2.33 -16.61 -15.28
N ASN A 300 -2.14 -17.76 -15.92
CA ASN A 300 -3.13 -18.84 -15.90
C ASN A 300 -3.37 -19.37 -14.48
N ALA A 301 -2.31 -19.51 -13.69
CA ALA A 301 -2.40 -19.91 -12.28
C ALA A 301 -3.07 -18.86 -11.38
N ALA A 302 -2.97 -17.58 -11.73
CA ALA A 302 -3.56 -16.49 -10.95
C ALA A 302 -5.04 -16.22 -11.31
N SER A 303 -5.54 -16.79 -12.42
CA SER A 303 -6.91 -16.62 -12.93
C SER A 303 -7.85 -17.77 -12.54
N GLY A 304 -7.34 -18.83 -11.94
CA GLY A 304 -8.09 -19.97 -11.38
C GLY A 304 -8.15 -19.89 -9.87
#